data_03fc2c03eba4a5ebfb7f6d3e8fbb221c
#
_entry.id   03fc2c03eba4a5ebfb7f6d3e8fbb221c
#
_cell.length_a   1.000
_cell.length_b   1.000
_cell.length_c   1.000
_cell.angle_alpha   90.00
_cell.angle_beta   90.00
_cell.angle_gamma   90.00
#
_symmetry.space_group_name_H-M   'P 1'
#
loop_
_entity.id
_entity.type
_entity.pdbx_description
1 polymer ?
#
loop_
_entity_poly.entity_id
_entity_poly.type
_entity_poly.pdbx_seq_one_letter_code
_entity_poly.pdbx_strand_id
1 'polypeptide(L)'
;KDYNEFLTQFGFLIKELYRVLISGRNVAVHCMDLPIQKGKEGFIGLRDFSGMILRAFEDAGFIYASRVTIWKDPVVEMQRTKALGLLHKQIKKDSTMSRVGIPDYVMIFRKDGERNNPVTNTDLPVDLWQKYASPVWMDIDYGNTLQGYRDGRDGSDEKHICPLQLDTIERLIHLYSNKGDTVFTPFMGIGSEVFQAVKMNRKGIGFELKESYYDLAKKNLLHAVEEKKQVSLF
;
A
#
# COMPACT_ATOMS: atom_id res chain seq x y z
N LYS A 1 11.43 2.43 18.79
CA LYS A 1 10.35 3.40 18.55
C LYS A 1 9.10 2.92 19.27
N ASP A 2 8.43 3.81 19.98
CA ASP A 2 7.23 3.50 20.73
C ASP A 2 6.03 3.42 19.73
N TYR A 3 5.33 2.29 19.74
CA TYR A 3 4.14 2.08 18.92
C TYR A 3 3.00 3.00 19.32
N ASN A 4 2.90 3.36 20.58
CA ASN A 4 1.85 4.27 21.08
C ASN A 4 2.09 5.69 20.55
N GLU A 5 3.35 6.11 20.51
CA GLU A 5 3.71 7.40 19.90
C GLU A 5 3.37 7.42 18.40
N PHE A 6 3.72 6.34 17.67
CA PHE A 6 3.34 6.21 16.27
C PHE A 6 1.83 6.31 16.07
N LEU A 7 1.03 5.56 16.82
CA LEU A 7 -0.43 5.58 16.70
C LEU A 7 -1.01 6.94 17.05
N THR A 8 -0.45 7.64 18.03
CA THR A 8 -0.87 8.99 18.39
C THR A 8 -0.65 9.96 17.23
N GLN A 9 0.55 9.95 16.66
CA GLN A 9 0.89 10.80 15.52
C GLN A 9 0.08 10.43 14.27
N PHE A 10 -0.06 9.14 13.99
CA PHE A 10 -0.84 8.64 12.87
C PHE A 10 -2.34 8.97 13.02
N GLY A 11 -2.85 9.02 14.24
CA GLY A 11 -4.22 9.42 14.54
C GLY A 11 -4.55 10.85 14.08
N PHE A 12 -3.60 11.78 14.14
CA PHE A 12 -3.80 13.13 13.58
C PHE A 12 -3.98 13.07 12.06
N LEU A 13 -3.16 12.31 11.37
CA LEU A 13 -3.27 12.12 9.92
C LEU A 13 -4.61 11.48 9.54
N ILE A 14 -5.05 10.43 10.26
CA ILE A 14 -6.31 9.74 9.97
C ILE A 14 -7.50 10.71 10.08
N LYS A 15 -7.53 11.57 11.08
CA LYS A 15 -8.58 12.60 11.24
C LYS A 15 -8.59 13.59 10.06
N GLU A 16 -7.42 14.01 9.60
CA GLU A 16 -7.32 14.89 8.43
C GLU A 16 -7.74 14.17 7.14
N LEU A 17 -7.39 12.90 6.97
CA LEU A 17 -7.89 12.10 5.86
C LEU A 17 -9.41 12.00 5.87
N TYR A 18 -10.02 11.79 7.04
CA TYR A 18 -11.47 11.78 7.18
C TYR A 18 -12.07 13.16 6.80
N ARG A 19 -11.45 14.24 7.25
CA ARG A 19 -11.91 15.61 6.95
C ARG A 19 -11.91 15.92 5.46
N VAL A 20 -10.83 15.60 4.75
CA VAL A 20 -10.65 15.98 3.33
C VAL A 20 -11.28 14.99 2.36
N LEU A 21 -11.51 13.75 2.77
CA LEU A 21 -12.14 12.76 1.90
C LEU A 21 -13.59 13.13 1.65
N ILE A 22 -14.01 13.06 0.39
CA ILE A 22 -15.41 13.24 -0.02
C ILE A 22 -16.25 12.08 0.54
N SER A 23 -17.46 12.36 1.02
CA SER A 23 -18.41 11.34 1.48
C SER A 23 -18.68 10.28 0.41
N GLY A 24 -18.83 9.03 0.82
CA GLY A 24 -19.00 7.90 -0.09
C GLY A 24 -17.71 7.46 -0.83
N ARG A 25 -16.55 8.00 -0.46
CA ARG A 25 -15.25 7.62 -1.04
C ARG A 25 -14.42 6.75 -0.09
N ASN A 26 -13.37 6.16 -0.62
CA ASN A 26 -12.57 5.16 0.06
C ASN A 26 -11.14 5.62 0.34
N VAL A 27 -10.58 5.10 1.43
CA VAL A 27 -9.14 5.09 1.71
C VAL A 27 -8.66 3.64 1.63
N ALA A 28 -7.56 3.41 0.92
CA ALA A 28 -6.87 2.13 0.89
C ALA A 28 -5.56 2.24 1.69
N VAL A 29 -5.36 1.35 2.65
CA VAL A 29 -4.15 1.32 3.48
C VAL A 29 -3.44 0.01 3.27
N HIS A 30 -2.22 0.09 2.70
CA HIS A 30 -1.35 -1.06 2.56
C HIS A 30 -0.50 -1.23 3.82
N CYS A 31 -0.53 -2.39 4.42
CA CYS A 31 0.27 -2.73 5.60
C CYS A 31 0.52 -4.23 5.72
N MET A 32 1.34 -4.63 6.68
CA MET A 32 1.53 -6.02 7.08
C MET A 32 1.70 -6.11 8.59
N ASP A 33 1.46 -7.28 9.16
CA ASP A 33 1.80 -7.54 10.54
C ASP A 33 3.31 -7.62 10.73
N LEU A 34 3.80 -7.22 11.89
CA LEU A 34 5.22 -7.07 12.12
C LEU A 34 5.81 -8.27 12.86
N PRO A 35 6.89 -8.89 12.33
CA PRO A 35 7.53 -9.99 13.00
C PRO A 35 8.25 -9.52 14.26
N ILE A 36 8.00 -10.21 15.37
CA ILE A 36 8.72 -10.03 16.63
C ILE A 36 10.02 -10.82 16.54
N GLN A 37 11.12 -10.15 16.83
CA GLN A 37 12.46 -10.74 16.77
C GLN A 37 12.95 -11.16 18.16
N LYS A 38 13.30 -12.43 18.32
CA LYS A 38 13.80 -12.99 19.60
C LYS A 38 14.96 -12.19 20.19
N GLY A 39 15.87 -11.70 19.36
CA GLY A 39 17.03 -10.91 19.83
C GLY A 39 16.69 -9.53 20.38
N LYS A 40 15.51 -9.00 20.10
CA LYS A 40 15.07 -7.70 20.57
C LYS A 40 14.04 -7.77 21.69
N GLU A 41 13.11 -8.72 21.59
CA GLU A 41 11.92 -8.80 22.46
C GLU A 41 11.88 -10.11 23.28
N GLY A 42 12.87 -10.99 23.13
CA GLY A 42 13.00 -12.22 23.92
C GLY A 42 12.20 -13.41 23.39
N PHE A 43 11.25 -13.22 22.48
CA PHE A 43 10.43 -14.27 21.92
C PHE A 43 10.18 -14.10 20.41
N ILE A 44 9.65 -15.13 19.76
CA ILE A 44 9.23 -15.12 18.34
C ILE A 44 7.71 -15.01 18.31
N GLY A 45 7.19 -14.10 17.48
CA GLY A 45 5.75 -13.91 17.31
C GLY A 45 5.44 -12.90 16.22
N LEU A 46 4.18 -12.49 16.17
CA LEU A 46 3.70 -11.41 15.31
C LEU A 46 3.04 -10.33 16.16
N ARG A 47 3.24 -9.09 15.75
CA ARG A 47 2.51 -7.94 16.27
C ARG A 47 1.37 -7.64 15.31
N ASP A 48 0.15 -7.63 15.82
CA ASP A 48 -1.08 -7.29 15.10
C ASP A 48 -1.09 -5.80 14.72
N PHE A 49 -0.23 -5.43 13.77
CA PHE A 49 -0.14 -4.05 13.28
C PHE A 49 -1.36 -3.70 12.41
N SER A 50 -1.81 -4.63 11.60
CA SER A 50 -3.00 -4.45 10.76
C SER A 50 -4.26 -4.20 11.59
N GLY A 51 -4.46 -4.94 12.69
CA GLY A 51 -5.58 -4.69 13.62
C GLY A 51 -5.46 -3.36 14.36
N MET A 52 -4.26 -2.91 14.69
CA MET A 52 -4.05 -1.58 15.28
C MET A 52 -4.48 -0.46 14.32
N ILE A 53 -4.07 -0.55 13.06
CA ILE A 53 -4.48 0.40 12.01
C ILE A 53 -5.99 0.38 11.81
N LEU A 54 -6.59 -0.81 11.75
CA LEU A 54 -8.03 -0.97 11.59
C LEU A 54 -8.80 -0.20 12.68
N ARG A 55 -8.47 -0.45 13.94
CA ARG A 55 -9.10 0.23 15.09
C ARG A 55 -8.91 1.74 15.03
N ALA A 56 -7.72 2.22 14.66
CA ALA A 56 -7.45 3.65 14.57
C ALA A 56 -8.31 4.35 13.50
N PHE A 57 -8.60 3.68 12.38
CA PHE A 57 -9.50 4.22 11.35
C PHE A 57 -10.97 4.19 11.80
N GLU A 58 -11.42 3.10 12.47
CA GLU A 58 -12.78 3.02 13.01
C GLU A 58 -13.01 4.09 14.09
N ASP A 59 -12.06 4.29 14.99
CA ASP A 59 -12.10 5.33 16.03
C ASP A 59 -12.17 6.76 15.45
N ALA A 60 -11.65 6.95 14.24
CA ALA A 60 -11.75 8.22 13.52
C ALA A 60 -13.06 8.37 12.72
N GLY A 61 -13.95 7.40 12.76
CA GLY A 61 -15.27 7.43 12.13
C GLY A 61 -15.34 6.80 10.73
N PHE A 62 -14.27 6.17 10.26
CA PHE A 62 -14.33 5.38 9.02
C PHE A 62 -15.07 4.07 9.24
N ILE A 63 -15.71 3.59 8.17
CA ILE A 63 -16.31 2.27 8.10
C ILE A 63 -15.29 1.32 7.49
N TYR A 64 -14.94 0.24 8.19
CA TYR A 64 -14.13 -0.83 7.61
C TYR A 64 -14.95 -1.59 6.57
N ALA A 65 -14.58 -1.49 5.30
CA ALA A 65 -15.36 -2.01 4.19
C ALA A 65 -14.89 -3.40 3.73
N SER A 66 -13.58 -3.60 3.60
CA SER A 66 -13.03 -4.88 3.15
C SER A 66 -11.50 -4.94 3.34
N ARG A 67 -10.95 -6.13 3.13
CA ARG A 67 -9.50 -6.34 3.10
C ARG A 67 -9.14 -7.32 1.97
N VAL A 68 -8.10 -6.97 1.24
CA VAL A 68 -7.44 -7.87 0.29
C VAL A 68 -6.15 -8.36 0.90
N THR A 69 -5.87 -9.65 0.75
CA THR A 69 -4.59 -10.25 1.10
C THR A 69 -3.72 -10.35 -0.15
N ILE A 70 -2.53 -9.78 -0.13
CA ILE A 70 -1.53 -9.96 -1.19
C ILE A 70 -0.63 -11.12 -0.78
N TRP A 71 -0.67 -12.19 -1.59
CA TRP A 71 0.16 -13.35 -1.37
C TRP A 71 1.63 -13.03 -1.60
N LYS A 72 2.50 -13.58 -0.77
CA LYS A 72 3.95 -13.52 -0.92
C LYS A 72 4.54 -14.91 -0.93
N ASP A 73 5.52 -15.13 -1.81
CA ASP A 73 6.29 -16.35 -1.81
C ASP A 73 7.07 -16.50 -0.49
N PRO A 74 6.83 -17.55 0.30
CA PRO A 74 7.47 -17.72 1.61
C PRO A 74 8.99 -17.92 1.51
N VAL A 75 9.49 -18.44 0.39
CA VAL A 75 10.94 -18.62 0.17
C VAL A 75 11.60 -17.28 -0.07
N VAL A 76 10.99 -16.43 -0.90
CA VAL A 76 11.46 -15.06 -1.16
C VAL A 76 11.41 -14.22 0.13
N GLU A 77 10.32 -14.32 0.88
CA GLU A 77 10.20 -13.63 2.18
C GLU A 77 11.28 -14.08 3.16
N MET A 78 11.50 -15.39 3.27
CA MET A 78 12.53 -15.96 4.13
C MET A 78 13.93 -15.43 3.76
N GLN A 79 14.27 -15.42 2.47
CA GLN A 79 15.56 -14.94 2.00
C GLN A 79 15.76 -13.44 2.29
N ARG A 80 14.73 -12.65 2.12
CA ARG A 80 14.78 -11.20 2.35
C ARG A 80 14.84 -10.83 3.83
N THR A 81 14.03 -11.49 4.66
CA THR A 81 13.87 -11.13 6.08
C THR A 81 14.79 -11.90 7.01
N LYS A 82 15.33 -13.05 6.54
CA LYS A 82 16.09 -14.02 7.36
C LYS A 82 15.35 -14.43 8.63
N ALA A 83 14.01 -14.46 8.56
CA ALA A 83 13.14 -14.71 9.70
C ALA A 83 13.27 -16.14 10.19
N LEU A 84 13.77 -16.34 11.39
CA LEU A 84 14.04 -17.67 11.97
C LEU A 84 12.80 -18.56 11.99
N GLY A 85 11.63 -18.02 12.34
CA GLY A 85 10.36 -18.77 12.39
C GLY A 85 9.87 -19.31 11.04
N LEU A 86 10.36 -18.79 9.93
CA LEU A 86 9.99 -19.19 8.57
C LEU A 86 10.96 -20.23 7.98
N LEU A 87 12.05 -20.58 8.67
CA LEU A 87 13.01 -21.55 8.20
C LEU A 87 12.50 -22.99 8.40
N HIS A 88 12.59 -23.83 7.37
CA HIS A 88 12.23 -25.25 7.46
C HIS A 88 12.92 -25.99 8.63
N LYS A 89 14.19 -25.67 8.90
CA LYS A 89 14.91 -26.24 10.05
C LYS A 89 14.27 -25.92 11.40
N GLN A 90 13.48 -24.82 11.50
CA GLN A 90 12.81 -24.45 12.74
C GLN A 90 11.67 -25.40 13.09
N ILE A 91 10.92 -25.91 12.10
CA ILE A 91 9.90 -26.93 12.32
C ILE A 91 10.51 -28.19 12.93
N LYS A 92 11.69 -28.61 12.45
CA LYS A 92 12.40 -29.80 12.97
C LYS A 92 12.96 -29.60 14.37
N LYS A 93 13.29 -28.37 14.71
CA LYS A 93 13.83 -28.03 16.02
C LYS A 93 12.75 -27.80 17.06
N ASP A 94 11.77 -27.00 16.70
CA ASP A 94 10.65 -26.61 17.57
C ASP A 94 9.53 -26.01 16.69
N SER A 95 8.50 -26.81 16.43
CA SER A 95 7.36 -26.40 15.59
C SER A 95 6.54 -25.27 16.20
N THR A 96 6.57 -25.09 17.53
CA THR A 96 5.82 -24.02 18.21
C THR A 96 6.38 -22.63 17.91
N MET A 97 7.65 -22.54 17.50
CA MET A 97 8.31 -21.30 17.08
C MET A 97 8.27 -21.10 15.55
N SER A 98 7.60 -21.99 14.84
CA SER A 98 7.44 -21.92 13.40
C SER A 98 6.26 -21.03 13.04
N ARG A 99 6.35 -20.31 11.93
CA ARG A 99 5.25 -19.53 11.36
C ARG A 99 5.21 -19.65 9.84
N VAL A 100 4.07 -19.34 9.26
CA VAL A 100 3.88 -19.15 7.82
C VAL A 100 4.46 -17.81 7.36
N GLY A 101 4.56 -17.58 6.06
CA GLY A 101 4.85 -16.27 5.48
C GLY A 101 3.83 -15.23 5.93
N ILE A 102 4.27 -13.98 6.02
CA ILE A 102 3.40 -12.85 6.36
C ILE A 102 2.94 -12.20 5.05
N PRO A 103 1.63 -12.21 4.75
CA PRO A 103 1.12 -11.52 3.58
C PRO A 103 1.14 -10.00 3.80
N ASP A 104 1.00 -9.24 2.72
CA ASP A 104 0.56 -7.86 2.84
C ASP A 104 -0.96 -7.79 2.82
N TYR A 105 -1.49 -6.77 3.45
CA TYR A 105 -2.91 -6.45 3.44
C TYR A 105 -3.14 -5.09 2.78
N VAL A 106 -4.19 -5.00 1.99
CA VAL A 106 -4.79 -3.73 1.61
C VAL A 106 -6.13 -3.64 2.31
N MET A 107 -6.22 -2.78 3.31
CA MET A 107 -7.44 -2.53 4.04
C MET A 107 -8.18 -1.36 3.41
N ILE A 108 -9.46 -1.54 3.16
CA ILE A 108 -10.33 -0.54 2.55
C ILE A 108 -11.26 0.03 3.61
N PHE A 109 -11.20 1.33 3.76
CA PHE A 109 -12.06 2.10 4.65
C PHE A 109 -12.92 3.04 3.83
N ARG A 110 -14.15 3.26 4.24
CA ARG A 110 -15.12 4.13 3.58
C ARG A 110 -15.55 5.25 4.51
N LYS A 111 -15.58 6.47 3.98
CA LYS A 111 -16.30 7.56 4.63
C LYS A 111 -17.78 7.41 4.32
N ASP A 112 -18.63 7.54 5.34
CA ASP A 112 -20.07 7.43 5.16
C ASP A 112 -20.62 8.47 4.17
N GLY A 113 -21.74 8.11 3.54
CA GLY A 113 -22.41 8.90 2.51
C GLY A 113 -22.52 8.21 1.17
N GLU A 114 -23.21 8.85 0.25
CA GLU A 114 -23.45 8.34 -1.09
C GLU A 114 -22.36 8.78 -2.08
N ARG A 115 -22.08 7.91 -3.03
CA ARG A 115 -21.19 8.22 -4.16
C ARG A 115 -22.00 8.69 -5.35
N ASN A 116 -21.97 9.98 -5.64
CA ASN A 116 -22.71 10.60 -6.75
C ASN A 116 -22.22 10.20 -8.15
N ASN A 117 -21.01 9.65 -8.26
CA ASN A 117 -20.42 9.21 -9.53
C ASN A 117 -19.81 7.82 -9.35
N PRO A 118 -20.62 6.74 -9.37
CA PRO A 118 -20.15 5.36 -9.20
C PRO A 118 -19.26 4.92 -10.37
N VAL A 119 -18.41 3.92 -10.13
CA VAL A 119 -17.64 3.25 -11.19
C VAL A 119 -18.63 2.46 -12.05
N THR A 120 -18.51 2.58 -13.37
CA THR A 120 -19.38 1.92 -14.33
C THR A 120 -18.72 0.72 -14.99
N ASN A 121 -19.50 -0.13 -15.69
CA ASN A 121 -18.95 -1.25 -16.46
C ASN A 121 -18.01 -0.80 -17.59
N THR A 122 -18.16 0.44 -18.07
CA THR A 122 -17.27 1.01 -19.08
C THR A 122 -15.88 1.32 -18.48
N ASP A 123 -15.85 1.77 -17.22
CA ASP A 123 -14.60 2.08 -16.53
C ASP A 123 -13.93 0.83 -15.92
N LEU A 124 -14.76 -0.16 -15.53
CA LEU A 124 -14.32 -1.42 -14.95
C LEU A 124 -15.20 -2.57 -15.52
N PRO A 125 -14.79 -3.21 -16.63
CA PRO A 125 -15.48 -4.36 -17.19
C PRO A 125 -15.64 -5.51 -16.18
N VAL A 126 -16.68 -6.32 -16.34
CA VAL A 126 -17.06 -7.36 -15.37
C VAL A 126 -15.96 -8.40 -15.15
N ASP A 127 -15.30 -8.83 -16.21
CA ASP A 127 -14.18 -9.78 -16.16
C ASP A 127 -12.99 -9.23 -15.36
N LEU A 128 -12.65 -7.97 -15.58
CA LEU A 128 -11.62 -7.28 -14.82
C LEU A 128 -12.02 -7.10 -13.34
N TRP A 129 -13.28 -6.72 -13.12
CA TRP A 129 -13.81 -6.60 -11.76
C TRP A 129 -13.76 -7.95 -11.02
N GLN A 130 -14.15 -9.05 -11.64
CA GLN A 130 -14.08 -10.39 -11.03
C GLN A 130 -12.67 -10.75 -10.58
N LYS A 131 -11.67 -10.42 -11.40
CA LYS A 131 -10.26 -10.62 -11.04
C LYS A 131 -9.84 -9.77 -9.84
N TYR A 132 -10.23 -8.50 -9.82
CA TYR A 132 -9.81 -7.54 -8.79
C TYR A 132 -10.64 -7.66 -7.49
N ALA A 133 -11.85 -8.17 -7.55
CA ALA A 133 -12.71 -8.43 -6.40
C ALA A 133 -12.29 -9.68 -5.60
N SER A 134 -11.28 -10.43 -6.05
CA SER A 134 -10.74 -11.56 -5.29
C SER A 134 -10.22 -11.10 -3.92
N PRO A 135 -10.54 -11.81 -2.83
CA PRO A 135 -10.03 -11.47 -1.50
C PRO A 135 -8.54 -11.75 -1.32
N VAL A 136 -7.94 -12.47 -2.28
CA VAL A 136 -6.51 -12.79 -2.32
C VAL A 136 -5.97 -12.47 -3.71
N TRP A 137 -4.98 -11.60 -3.78
CA TRP A 137 -4.24 -11.32 -5.01
C TRP A 137 -2.95 -12.13 -5.02
N MET A 138 -2.89 -13.15 -5.88
CA MET A 138 -1.76 -14.07 -5.98
C MET A 138 -0.79 -13.70 -7.12
N ASP A 139 -1.19 -12.80 -7.99
CA ASP A 139 -0.53 -12.45 -9.24
C ASP A 139 0.02 -11.02 -9.25
N ILE A 140 0.36 -10.46 -8.09
CA ILE A 140 1.08 -9.19 -7.98
C ILE A 140 2.55 -9.42 -8.30
N ASP A 141 3.07 -8.72 -9.32
CA ASP A 141 4.49 -8.76 -9.64
C ASP A 141 5.29 -7.91 -8.67
N TYR A 142 6.15 -8.55 -7.86
CA TYR A 142 7.02 -7.85 -6.91
C TYR A 142 8.03 -6.91 -7.57
N GLY A 143 8.38 -7.18 -8.82
CA GLY A 143 9.33 -6.38 -9.59
C GLY A 143 8.70 -5.15 -10.24
N ASN A 144 7.37 -5.13 -10.39
CA ASN A 144 6.66 -4.02 -11.02
C ASN A 144 6.50 -2.83 -10.08
N THR A 145 7.61 -2.12 -9.86
CA THR A 145 7.70 -0.91 -9.03
C THR A 145 8.38 0.21 -9.80
N LEU A 146 8.15 1.46 -9.39
CA LEU A 146 8.94 2.57 -9.92
C LEU A 146 10.42 2.33 -9.63
N GLN A 147 11.25 2.50 -10.66
CA GLN A 147 12.69 2.34 -10.58
C GLN A 147 13.37 3.62 -10.08
N GLY A 148 14.68 3.53 -9.81
CA GLY A 148 15.46 4.70 -9.39
C GLY A 148 15.30 5.09 -7.91
N TYR A 149 14.51 4.37 -7.11
CA TYR A 149 14.33 4.70 -5.69
C TYR A 149 15.63 4.71 -4.87
N ARG A 150 16.68 4.04 -5.37
CA ARG A 150 18.00 4.03 -4.75
C ARG A 150 18.73 5.36 -4.92
N ASP A 151 18.44 6.09 -6.00
CA ASP A 151 19.09 7.36 -6.33
C ASP A 151 18.65 8.51 -5.40
N GLY A 152 17.48 8.36 -4.77
CA GLY A 152 16.97 9.30 -3.75
C GLY A 152 17.44 9.03 -2.33
N ARG A 153 18.32 8.03 -2.10
CA ARG A 153 18.80 7.66 -0.76
C ARG A 153 20.01 8.49 -0.35
N ASP A 154 19.95 9.08 0.84
CA ASP A 154 21.04 9.89 1.39
C ASP A 154 21.90 9.16 2.44
N GLY A 155 21.60 7.89 2.73
CA GLY A 155 22.36 7.16 3.76
C GLY A 155 21.97 5.69 3.95
N SER A 156 22.64 5.06 4.91
CA SER A 156 22.50 3.63 5.21
C SER A 156 21.16 3.27 5.90
N ASP A 157 20.50 4.24 6.53
CA ASP A 157 19.28 4.02 7.34
C ASP A 157 18.03 3.81 6.48
N GLU A 158 18.09 4.11 5.19
CA GLU A 158 17.00 4.03 4.24
C GLU A 158 16.96 2.72 3.44
N LYS A 159 17.66 1.69 3.90
CA LYS A 159 17.80 0.39 3.19
C LYS A 159 16.47 -0.35 2.96
N HIS A 160 15.42 0.03 3.65
CA HIS A 160 14.15 -0.69 3.67
C HIS A 160 13.00 0.00 2.91
N ILE A 161 13.27 1.11 2.23
CA ILE A 161 12.24 1.79 1.44
C ILE A 161 12.07 1.04 0.13
N CYS A 162 10.91 0.45 -0.04
CA CYS A 162 10.48 -0.21 -1.27
C CYS A 162 9.21 0.49 -1.76
N PRO A 163 9.18 0.98 -3.00
CA PRO A 163 7.95 1.48 -3.60
C PRO A 163 6.88 0.39 -3.62
N LEU A 164 5.61 0.78 -3.48
CA LEU A 164 4.49 -0.14 -3.66
C LEU A 164 4.40 -0.59 -5.12
N GLN A 165 4.00 -1.85 -5.33
CA GLN A 165 3.83 -2.41 -6.66
C GLN A 165 2.75 -1.66 -7.44
N LEU A 166 3.06 -1.32 -8.68
CA LEU A 166 2.16 -0.59 -9.56
C LEU A 166 0.88 -1.38 -9.84
N ASP A 167 0.96 -2.72 -9.90
CA ASP A 167 -0.21 -3.59 -10.04
C ASP A 167 -1.21 -3.41 -8.91
N THR A 168 -0.73 -3.31 -7.67
CA THR A 168 -1.59 -3.08 -6.49
C THR A 168 -2.29 -1.73 -6.59
N ILE A 169 -1.55 -0.69 -6.95
CA ILE A 169 -2.08 0.67 -7.10
C ILE A 169 -3.09 0.74 -8.24
N GLU A 170 -2.79 0.12 -9.37
CA GLU A 170 -3.67 0.06 -10.55
C GLU A 170 -5.03 -0.54 -10.20
N ARG A 171 -5.04 -1.71 -9.51
CA ARG A 171 -6.28 -2.35 -9.09
C ARG A 171 -7.13 -1.47 -8.20
N LEU A 172 -6.51 -0.80 -7.23
CA LEU A 172 -7.20 0.11 -6.32
C LEU A 172 -7.79 1.32 -7.06
N ILE A 173 -7.05 1.89 -8.01
CA ILE A 173 -7.51 3.00 -8.82
C ILE A 173 -8.71 2.58 -9.69
N HIS A 174 -8.67 1.41 -10.32
CA HIS A 174 -9.79 0.87 -11.09
C HIS A 174 -11.02 0.62 -10.22
N LEU A 175 -10.86 -0.01 -9.06
CA LEU A 175 -11.97 -0.38 -8.18
C LEU A 175 -12.67 0.84 -7.56
N TYR A 176 -11.91 1.91 -7.25
CA TYR A 176 -12.41 2.96 -6.36
C TYR A 176 -12.42 4.37 -6.95
N SER A 177 -12.01 4.55 -8.21
CA SER A 177 -12.01 5.86 -8.85
C SER A 177 -12.47 5.84 -10.31
N ASN A 178 -12.95 6.98 -10.80
CA ASN A 178 -13.24 7.22 -12.22
C ASN A 178 -12.15 8.09 -12.86
N LYS A 179 -12.10 8.10 -14.20
CA LYS A 179 -11.28 9.07 -14.93
C LYS A 179 -11.65 10.49 -14.51
N GLY A 180 -10.64 11.32 -14.25
CA GLY A 180 -10.80 12.70 -13.76
C GLY A 180 -10.94 12.83 -12.24
N ASP A 181 -11.18 11.76 -11.49
CA ASP A 181 -11.16 11.78 -10.03
C ASP A 181 -9.74 12.11 -9.50
N THR A 182 -9.66 12.56 -8.26
CA THR A 182 -8.40 12.83 -7.58
C THR A 182 -7.99 11.64 -6.71
N VAL A 183 -6.77 11.14 -6.91
CA VAL A 183 -6.09 10.19 -6.05
C VAL A 183 -5.09 10.95 -5.20
N PHE A 184 -5.19 10.77 -3.88
CA PHE A 184 -4.34 11.45 -2.92
C PHE A 184 -3.53 10.46 -2.10
N THR A 185 -2.23 10.74 -1.90
CA THR A 185 -1.36 10.00 -0.98
C THR A 185 -0.65 10.95 -0.01
N PRO A 186 -0.72 10.73 1.32
CA PRO A 186 0.04 11.50 2.28
C PRO A 186 1.51 11.04 2.40
N PHE A 187 1.87 9.93 1.76
CA PHE A 187 3.19 9.31 1.78
C PHE A 187 3.65 9.03 0.35
N MET A 188 3.91 10.11 -0.42
CA MET A 188 4.16 10.01 -1.85
C MET A 188 5.45 9.24 -2.19
N GLY A 189 6.48 9.33 -1.34
CA GLY A 189 7.78 8.75 -1.66
C GLY A 189 8.30 9.21 -3.02
N ILE A 190 8.65 8.25 -3.87
CA ILE A 190 9.08 8.53 -5.26
C ILE A 190 7.90 8.66 -6.24
N GLY A 191 6.67 8.68 -5.75
CA GLY A 191 5.48 9.04 -6.53
C GLY A 191 4.69 7.89 -7.14
N SER A 192 4.76 6.66 -6.65
CA SER A 192 4.10 5.49 -7.26
C SER A 192 2.60 5.68 -7.46
N GLU A 193 1.87 6.15 -6.44
CA GLU A 193 0.42 6.34 -6.49
C GLU A 193 0.04 7.48 -7.45
N VAL A 194 0.77 8.59 -7.39
CA VAL A 194 0.49 9.74 -8.27
C VAL A 194 0.88 9.47 -9.72
N PHE A 195 1.98 8.72 -9.95
CA PHE A 195 2.38 8.24 -11.27
C PHE A 195 1.28 7.40 -11.89
N GLN A 196 0.82 6.37 -11.19
CA GLN A 196 -0.21 5.47 -11.69
C GLN A 196 -1.55 6.20 -11.88
N ALA A 197 -1.91 7.13 -10.99
CA ALA A 197 -3.10 7.96 -11.13
C ALA A 197 -3.08 8.77 -12.43
N VAL A 198 -1.97 9.45 -12.72
CA VAL A 198 -1.81 10.26 -13.94
C VAL A 198 -1.86 9.38 -15.19
N LYS A 199 -1.16 8.24 -15.17
CA LYS A 199 -1.14 7.27 -16.26
C LYS A 199 -2.54 6.74 -16.59
N MET A 200 -3.37 6.55 -15.57
CA MET A 200 -4.75 6.07 -15.69
C MET A 200 -5.79 7.20 -15.87
N ASN A 201 -5.41 8.41 -16.21
CA ASN A 201 -6.30 9.57 -16.40
C ASN A 201 -7.01 10.06 -15.14
N ARG A 202 -6.39 9.91 -13.96
CA ARG A 202 -6.80 10.55 -12.72
C ARG A 202 -5.88 11.74 -12.43
N LYS A 203 -6.31 12.61 -11.52
CA LYS A 203 -5.46 13.66 -10.95
C LYS A 203 -4.71 13.05 -9.76
N GLY A 204 -3.38 13.25 -9.69
CA GLY A 204 -2.58 12.79 -8.56
C GLY A 204 -2.19 13.96 -7.66
N ILE A 205 -2.35 13.80 -6.35
CA ILE A 205 -1.86 14.73 -5.31
C ILE A 205 -1.09 13.91 -4.30
N GLY A 206 0.09 14.37 -3.90
CA GLY A 206 0.89 13.69 -2.88
C GLY A 206 1.74 14.63 -2.07
N PHE A 207 2.05 14.23 -0.83
CA PHE A 207 3.00 14.90 0.04
C PHE A 207 4.23 14.02 0.27
N GLU A 208 5.39 14.64 0.25
CA GLU A 208 6.66 14.03 0.59
C GLU A 208 7.52 15.07 1.33
N LEU A 209 8.07 14.67 2.47
CA LEU A 209 8.89 15.54 3.31
C LEU A 209 10.36 15.53 2.90
N LYS A 210 10.82 14.43 2.30
CA LYS A 210 12.19 14.30 1.88
C LYS A 210 12.38 14.87 0.49
N GLU A 211 13.17 15.92 0.36
CA GLU A 211 13.39 16.68 -0.87
C GLU A 211 13.89 15.79 -2.03
N SER A 212 14.87 14.90 -1.76
CA SER A 212 15.40 13.99 -2.79
C SER A 212 14.33 13.04 -3.35
N TYR A 213 13.39 12.55 -2.53
CA TYR A 213 12.28 11.72 -2.98
C TYR A 213 11.22 12.55 -3.71
N TYR A 214 10.95 13.74 -3.22
CA TYR A 214 10.04 14.67 -3.90
C TYR A 214 10.54 15.05 -5.30
N ASP A 215 11.83 15.31 -5.45
CA ASP A 215 12.42 15.60 -6.76
C ASP A 215 12.38 14.39 -7.70
N LEU A 216 12.61 13.20 -7.18
CA LEU A 216 12.46 11.97 -7.95
C LEU A 216 11.00 11.73 -8.35
N ALA A 217 10.05 12.00 -7.46
CA ALA A 217 8.62 11.92 -7.77
C ALA A 217 8.24 12.87 -8.91
N LYS A 218 8.75 14.10 -8.91
CA LYS A 218 8.53 15.05 -10.02
C LYS A 218 9.04 14.50 -11.35
N LYS A 219 10.23 13.90 -11.38
CA LYS A 219 10.80 13.28 -12.60
C LYS A 219 9.92 12.14 -13.08
N ASN A 220 9.48 11.26 -12.18
CA ASN A 220 8.59 10.15 -12.49
C ASN A 220 7.24 10.64 -13.04
N LEU A 221 6.68 11.71 -12.49
CA LEU A 221 5.44 12.30 -12.97
C LEU A 221 5.57 12.90 -14.38
N LEU A 222 6.66 13.57 -14.68
CA LEU A 222 6.94 14.07 -16.03
C LEU A 222 6.98 12.92 -17.03
N HIS A 223 7.64 11.81 -16.67
CA HIS A 223 7.69 10.60 -17.51
C HIS A 223 6.28 10.03 -17.74
N ALA A 224 5.45 9.95 -16.70
CA ALA A 224 4.05 9.48 -16.85
C ALA A 224 3.24 10.34 -17.83
N VAL A 225 3.45 11.66 -17.80
CA VAL A 225 2.77 12.60 -18.72
C VAL A 225 3.27 12.43 -20.17
N GLU A 226 4.56 12.18 -20.36
CA GLU A 226 5.15 11.95 -21.68
C GLU A 226 4.69 10.63 -22.29
N GLU A 227 4.72 9.52 -21.53
CA GLU A 227 4.16 8.23 -21.97
C GLU A 227 2.70 8.36 -22.41
N LYS A 228 1.89 9.11 -21.65
CA LYS A 228 0.50 9.33 -21.97
C LYS A 228 0.30 10.11 -23.28
N LYS A 229 1.15 11.11 -23.57
CA LYS A 229 1.10 11.86 -24.83
C LYS A 229 1.44 10.97 -26.02
N GLN A 230 2.42 10.08 -25.89
CA GLN A 230 2.80 9.15 -26.95
C GLN A 230 1.67 8.17 -27.30
N VAL A 231 0.99 7.62 -26.28
CA VAL A 231 -0.17 6.70 -26.49
C VAL A 231 -1.36 7.41 -27.13
N SER A 232 -1.53 8.71 -26.95
CA SER A 232 -2.65 9.47 -27.54
C SER A 232 -2.41 9.87 -29.00
N LEU A 233 -1.24 9.60 -29.57
CA LEU A 233 -0.90 9.90 -30.97
C LEU A 233 -1.15 8.72 -31.92
N PHE A 234 -1.55 7.58 -31.40
CA PHE A 234 -1.96 6.37 -32.11
C PHE A 234 -3.40 6.00 -31.80
#